data_1420022e4227468886724636cca93f63
#
_entry.id   1420022e4227468886724636cca93f63
#
_cell.length_a   1.000
_cell.length_b   1.000
_cell.length_c   1.000
_cell.angle_alpha   90.00
_cell.angle_beta   90.00
_cell.angle_gamma   90.00
#
_symmetry.space_group_name_H-M   'P 1'
#
loop_
_entity.id
_entity.type
_entity.pdbx_description
1 polymer ?
#
loop_
_entity_poly.entity_id
_entity_poly.type
_entity_poly.pdbx_seq_one_letter_code
_entity_poly.pdbx_strand_id
1 'polypeptide(L)'
;MTPLMTSAIAAVAAFLASAALTPLIRALARRTGGVAKPKNDRWHTRPAAMFGGAAIFVAVMLPLLLLLPSTRESRIVLAASTGLFLVGLADDVLHIKPYQKLIGQLLGASALVWFGLVLPWTASFPVNLLITLFWLVGITNALNMLDNMDGLAAGVAAIAALFLALNFQGSHHWLEAQMLVALAAALLGFLIYNRHPASIFMGDCGSMFVGFFLASSALLPSTGGGRSRSIAAVLAVPVLVLVVPIFDTTLVTLMRKLSGRAASQGGRDHTSHRLVALGLSENHAVCMLYTFAITGGLLAMLVRHAALDVSVGAIVAFTVILTIVGVYLARVRVYDEAEIGSTRRKALTSFLVDVSYKRRLFEVALDVVLIVLAYYFAHALVLGPAADSSGWHLFLRSLPVVVAVKLVALLGAGVYRGLWRYASLGDAVRYAFGVLVGSAATIAVVALVAGPVALPPSVFVIDAMLLYLAITATRFAFRLLRRLLPGPLQRTGKRVVIYGAGDGGELLLRELLNNGDLQRVPIAFVDDDARKTGKLLHGLPIGGGVSIASCCRGYGADELLVSTAKVPATRLREVIDECERAGVAVKRMNIDIRTLTCEELTIGVPTPAQRA
;
A
#
# COMPACT_ATOMS: atom_id res chain seq x y z
N MET A 1 -32.10 14.31 -25.43
CA MET A 1 -30.93 13.38 -25.35
C MET A 1 -31.10 12.51 -24.12
N THR A 2 -30.76 11.23 -24.24
CA THR A 2 -30.77 10.36 -23.05
C THR A 2 -29.64 10.76 -22.11
N PRO A 3 -29.77 10.56 -20.79
CA PRO A 3 -28.70 10.88 -19.82
C PRO A 3 -27.36 10.18 -20.16
N LEU A 4 -27.43 8.99 -20.73
CA LEU A 4 -26.25 8.22 -21.16
C LEU A 4 -25.53 8.89 -22.33
N MET A 5 -26.29 9.43 -23.28
CA MET A 5 -25.73 10.13 -24.45
C MET A 5 -25.06 11.45 -24.05
N THR A 6 -25.66 12.21 -23.13
CA THR A 6 -25.03 13.43 -22.58
C THR A 6 -23.78 13.12 -21.78
N SER A 7 -23.76 12.02 -21.00
CA SER A 7 -22.55 11.54 -20.31
C SER A 7 -21.43 11.22 -21.30
N ALA A 8 -21.75 10.50 -22.39
CA ALA A 8 -20.76 10.13 -23.39
C ALA A 8 -20.18 11.35 -24.12
N ILE A 9 -21.03 12.31 -24.47
CA ILE A 9 -20.59 13.57 -25.13
C ILE A 9 -19.71 14.38 -24.19
N ALA A 10 -20.12 14.55 -22.93
CA ALA A 10 -19.33 15.27 -21.93
C ALA A 10 -17.97 14.60 -21.68
N ALA A 11 -17.94 13.26 -21.61
CA ALA A 11 -16.71 12.49 -21.47
C ALA A 11 -15.76 12.68 -22.66
N VAL A 12 -16.26 12.52 -23.89
CA VAL A 12 -15.45 12.69 -25.09
C VAL A 12 -14.94 14.13 -25.19
N ALA A 13 -15.78 15.12 -24.93
CA ALA A 13 -15.39 16.53 -24.93
C ALA A 13 -14.29 16.81 -23.87
N ALA A 14 -14.45 16.31 -22.64
CA ALA A 14 -13.46 16.46 -21.56
C ALA A 14 -12.13 15.77 -21.88
N PHE A 15 -12.19 14.55 -22.42
CA PHE A 15 -10.98 13.80 -22.82
C PHE A 15 -10.22 14.54 -23.93
N LEU A 16 -10.91 14.92 -25.01
CA LEU A 16 -10.28 15.61 -26.15
C LEU A 16 -9.76 16.99 -25.74
N ALA A 17 -10.52 17.75 -24.93
CA ALA A 17 -10.07 19.03 -24.40
C ALA A 17 -8.80 18.87 -23.55
N SER A 18 -8.75 17.89 -22.64
CA SER A 18 -7.57 17.63 -21.82
C SER A 18 -6.37 17.19 -22.67
N ALA A 19 -6.58 16.27 -23.62
CA ALA A 19 -5.53 15.78 -24.52
C ALA A 19 -4.97 16.91 -25.43
N ALA A 20 -5.80 17.86 -25.85
CA ALA A 20 -5.39 19.00 -26.68
C ALA A 20 -4.76 20.14 -25.87
N LEU A 21 -5.30 20.45 -24.68
CA LEU A 21 -4.81 21.55 -23.84
C LEU A 21 -3.49 21.22 -23.13
N THR A 22 -3.29 19.97 -22.74
CA THR A 22 -2.08 19.58 -22.01
C THR A 22 -0.78 19.90 -22.76
N PRO A 23 -0.61 19.56 -24.05
CA PRO A 23 0.60 19.96 -24.79
C PRO A 23 0.75 21.47 -24.96
N LEU A 24 -0.35 22.22 -25.05
CA LEU A 24 -0.32 23.68 -25.14
C LEU A 24 0.19 24.29 -23.82
N ILE A 25 -0.36 23.85 -22.69
CA ILE A 25 0.07 24.29 -21.36
C ILE A 25 1.51 23.88 -21.09
N ARG A 26 1.91 22.65 -21.50
CA ARG A 26 3.30 22.21 -21.44
C ARG A 26 4.24 23.13 -22.20
N ALA A 27 3.87 23.54 -23.42
CA ALA A 27 4.65 24.47 -24.23
C ALA A 27 4.74 25.86 -23.58
N LEU A 28 3.61 26.36 -23.04
CA LEU A 28 3.57 27.62 -22.32
C LEU A 28 4.42 27.60 -21.06
N ALA A 29 4.28 26.56 -20.23
CA ALA A 29 5.07 26.39 -19.00
C ALA A 29 6.59 26.37 -19.30
N ARG A 30 7.01 25.69 -20.37
CA ARG A 30 8.42 25.69 -20.80
C ARG A 30 8.91 27.06 -21.24
N ARG A 31 8.05 27.87 -21.90
CA ARG A 31 8.41 29.23 -22.34
C ARG A 31 8.47 30.23 -21.17
N THR A 32 7.62 30.06 -20.17
CA THR A 32 7.54 30.94 -18.99
C THR A 32 8.48 30.53 -17.86
N GLY A 33 9.25 29.45 -18.03
CA GLY A 33 10.14 28.93 -16.99
C GLY A 33 9.44 28.11 -15.90
N GLY A 34 8.16 27.78 -16.06
CA GLY A 34 7.37 26.91 -15.15
C GLY A 34 7.77 25.45 -15.28
N VAL A 35 9.04 25.13 -14.97
CA VAL A 35 9.63 23.80 -15.09
C VAL A 35 10.19 23.36 -13.75
N ALA A 36 9.71 22.22 -13.25
CA ALA A 36 10.27 21.59 -12.06
C ALA A 36 11.66 21.04 -12.36
N LYS A 37 12.69 21.60 -11.71
CA LYS A 37 14.05 21.10 -11.80
C LYS A 37 14.22 19.89 -10.88
N PRO A 38 15.04 18.88 -11.27
CA PRO A 38 15.39 17.77 -10.39
C PRO A 38 15.98 18.29 -9.06
N LYS A 39 15.49 17.75 -7.94
CA LYS A 39 16.02 18.01 -6.60
C LYS A 39 16.32 16.69 -5.93
N ASN A 40 17.28 16.66 -5.00
CA ASN A 40 17.70 15.45 -4.28
C ASN A 40 16.58 14.83 -3.41
N ASP A 41 15.57 15.62 -3.04
CA ASP A 41 14.40 15.19 -2.28
C ASP A 41 13.23 14.69 -3.15
N ARG A 42 13.34 14.81 -4.48
CA ARG A 42 12.34 14.37 -5.45
C ARG A 42 12.84 13.21 -6.30
N TRP A 43 11.90 12.42 -6.82
CA TRP A 43 12.24 11.19 -7.54
C TRP A 43 12.58 11.42 -9.02
N HIS A 44 12.02 12.44 -9.64
CA HIS A 44 12.24 12.69 -11.07
C HIS A 44 13.66 13.17 -11.39
N THR A 45 14.26 12.54 -12.39
CA THR A 45 15.63 12.82 -12.87
C THR A 45 15.66 13.79 -14.06
N ARG A 46 14.49 14.07 -14.65
CA ARG A 46 14.37 14.96 -15.83
C ARG A 46 13.50 16.18 -15.51
N PRO A 47 13.81 17.35 -16.07
CA PRO A 47 12.96 18.52 -15.89
C PRO A 47 11.60 18.29 -16.58
N ALA A 48 10.49 18.50 -15.86
CA ALA A 48 9.13 18.39 -16.39
C ALA A 48 8.39 19.71 -16.22
N ALA A 49 7.49 20.01 -17.18
CA ALA A 49 6.66 21.20 -17.11
C ALA A 49 5.68 21.09 -15.92
N MET A 50 5.33 22.22 -15.33
CA MET A 50 4.31 22.35 -14.27
C MET A 50 2.96 22.83 -14.86
N PHE A 51 1.97 23.01 -14.01
CA PHE A 51 0.64 23.55 -14.33
C PHE A 51 -0.27 22.65 -15.17
N GLY A 52 -0.05 21.33 -15.20
CA GLY A 52 -0.94 20.39 -15.88
C GLY A 52 -2.37 20.41 -15.34
N GLY A 53 -2.56 20.80 -14.08
CA GLY A 53 -3.85 21.01 -13.46
C GLY A 53 -4.72 22.04 -14.17
N ALA A 54 -4.13 23.05 -14.85
CA ALA A 54 -4.89 24.02 -15.63
C ALA A 54 -5.56 23.37 -16.87
N ALA A 55 -4.89 22.39 -17.50
CA ALA A 55 -5.51 21.62 -18.60
C ALA A 55 -6.69 20.79 -18.08
N ILE A 56 -6.51 20.11 -16.95
CA ILE A 56 -7.56 19.30 -16.32
C ILE A 56 -8.74 20.19 -15.94
N PHE A 57 -8.48 21.33 -15.27
CA PHE A 57 -9.50 22.27 -14.83
C PHE A 57 -10.37 22.75 -15.99
N VAL A 58 -9.77 23.28 -17.04
CA VAL A 58 -10.50 23.78 -18.22
C VAL A 58 -11.25 22.63 -18.92
N ALA A 59 -10.61 21.47 -19.06
CA ALA A 59 -11.20 20.30 -19.70
C ALA A 59 -12.40 19.73 -18.94
N VAL A 60 -12.47 19.90 -17.62
CA VAL A 60 -13.63 19.53 -16.80
C VAL A 60 -14.68 20.63 -16.83
N MET A 61 -14.29 21.87 -16.55
CA MET A 61 -15.24 22.97 -16.38
C MET A 61 -15.99 23.31 -17.66
N LEU A 62 -15.31 23.32 -18.80
CA LEU A 62 -15.93 23.74 -20.07
C LEU A 62 -17.10 22.82 -20.47
N PRO A 63 -16.96 21.48 -20.54
CA PRO A 63 -18.10 20.61 -20.81
C PRO A 63 -19.20 20.68 -19.77
N LEU A 64 -18.85 20.79 -18.47
CA LEU A 64 -19.84 20.87 -17.39
C LEU A 64 -20.72 22.14 -17.53
N LEU A 65 -20.13 23.28 -17.86
CA LEU A 65 -20.86 24.53 -17.98
C LEU A 65 -21.68 24.63 -19.27
N LEU A 66 -21.20 24.01 -20.37
CA LEU A 66 -21.84 24.13 -21.68
C LEU A 66 -22.85 23.04 -22.00
N LEU A 67 -22.64 21.82 -21.50
CA LEU A 67 -23.39 20.64 -21.93
C LEU A 67 -24.33 20.09 -20.86
N LEU A 68 -24.09 20.36 -19.57
CA LEU A 68 -24.87 19.79 -18.49
C LEU A 68 -25.82 20.81 -17.84
N PRO A 69 -27.02 20.37 -17.44
CA PRO A 69 -27.90 21.20 -16.64
C PRO A 69 -27.25 21.54 -15.29
N SER A 70 -27.36 22.76 -14.84
CA SER A 70 -26.79 23.18 -13.55
C SER A 70 -27.86 23.24 -12.47
N THR A 71 -27.66 22.49 -11.37
CA THR A 71 -28.43 22.67 -10.12
C THR A 71 -27.74 23.70 -9.23
N ARG A 72 -28.44 24.16 -8.18
CA ARG A 72 -27.83 25.05 -7.18
C ARG A 72 -26.61 24.39 -6.54
N GLU A 73 -26.73 23.12 -6.16
CA GLU A 73 -25.70 22.33 -5.48
C GLU A 73 -24.49 22.12 -6.39
N SER A 74 -24.70 21.74 -7.65
CA SER A 74 -23.59 21.55 -8.60
C SER A 74 -22.82 22.86 -8.85
N ARG A 75 -23.52 24.01 -8.95
CA ARG A 75 -22.87 25.33 -9.11
C ARG A 75 -21.99 25.68 -7.90
N ILE A 76 -22.45 25.37 -6.68
CA ILE A 76 -21.69 25.62 -5.46
C ILE A 76 -20.42 24.76 -5.44
N VAL A 77 -20.53 23.46 -5.78
CA VAL A 77 -19.37 22.56 -5.88
C VAL A 77 -18.37 23.05 -6.92
N LEU A 78 -18.84 23.44 -8.11
CA LEU A 78 -17.98 23.97 -9.18
C LEU A 78 -17.28 25.27 -8.75
N ALA A 79 -18.01 26.19 -8.11
CA ALA A 79 -17.45 27.45 -7.63
C ALA A 79 -16.40 27.23 -6.53
N ALA A 80 -16.69 26.38 -5.53
CA ALA A 80 -15.75 26.07 -4.47
C ALA A 80 -14.51 25.33 -5.00
N SER A 81 -14.69 24.38 -5.94
CA SER A 81 -13.57 23.69 -6.59
C SER A 81 -12.71 24.63 -7.44
N THR A 82 -13.32 25.64 -8.07
CA THR A 82 -12.59 26.74 -8.75
C THR A 82 -11.75 27.54 -7.76
N GLY A 83 -12.31 27.83 -6.57
CA GLY A 83 -11.55 28.48 -5.50
C GLY A 83 -10.30 27.69 -5.11
N LEU A 84 -10.44 26.35 -4.97
CA LEU A 84 -9.31 25.47 -4.64
C LEU A 84 -8.29 25.37 -5.79
N PHE A 85 -8.74 25.36 -7.03
CA PHE A 85 -7.85 25.50 -8.20
C PHE A 85 -7.01 26.76 -8.11
N LEU A 86 -7.62 27.93 -7.80
CA LEU A 86 -6.92 29.20 -7.68
C LEU A 86 -5.93 29.22 -6.50
N VAL A 87 -6.28 28.61 -5.36
CA VAL A 87 -5.36 28.46 -4.22
C VAL A 87 -4.15 27.59 -4.61
N GLY A 88 -4.39 26.47 -5.29
CA GLY A 88 -3.31 25.62 -5.79
C GLY A 88 -2.45 26.30 -6.85
N LEU A 89 -3.06 27.07 -7.74
CA LEU A 89 -2.32 27.87 -8.74
C LEU A 89 -1.46 28.95 -8.08
N ALA A 90 -2.00 29.60 -7.05
CA ALA A 90 -1.21 30.54 -6.25
C ALA A 90 -0.02 29.87 -5.57
N ASP A 91 -0.17 28.62 -5.13
CA ASP A 91 0.95 27.88 -4.56
C ASP A 91 2.00 27.49 -5.61
N ASP A 92 1.57 26.98 -6.75
CA ASP A 92 2.48 26.63 -7.84
C ASP A 92 3.32 27.82 -8.34
N VAL A 93 2.76 29.06 -8.25
CA VAL A 93 3.45 30.30 -8.72
C VAL A 93 4.20 30.99 -7.57
N LEU A 94 3.57 31.15 -6.40
CA LEU A 94 4.06 31.99 -5.30
C LEU A 94 4.71 31.20 -4.17
N HIS A 95 4.59 29.87 -4.16
CA HIS A 95 5.10 28.97 -3.12
C HIS A 95 4.60 29.40 -1.72
N ILE A 96 3.27 29.44 -1.56
CA ILE A 96 2.60 29.86 -0.31
C ILE A 96 2.89 28.88 0.84
N LYS A 97 2.78 29.39 2.07
CA LYS A 97 3.05 28.57 3.26
C LYS A 97 1.93 27.54 3.50
N PRO A 98 2.22 26.36 4.12
CA PRO A 98 1.23 25.29 4.31
C PRO A 98 -0.05 25.73 5.04
N TYR A 99 0.06 26.67 6.01
CA TYR A 99 -1.12 27.19 6.71
C TYR A 99 -2.02 28.03 5.81
N GLN A 100 -1.48 28.74 4.80
CA GLN A 100 -2.26 29.53 3.84
C GLN A 100 -3.06 28.62 2.92
N LYS A 101 -2.48 27.50 2.48
CA LYS A 101 -3.21 26.44 1.75
C LYS A 101 -4.36 25.90 2.60
N LEU A 102 -4.09 25.60 3.87
CA LEU A 102 -5.11 25.07 4.78
C LEU A 102 -6.26 26.08 4.99
N ILE A 103 -5.96 27.37 5.11
CA ILE A 103 -6.99 28.41 5.19
C ILE A 103 -7.86 28.40 3.92
N GLY A 104 -7.25 28.35 2.72
CA GLY A 104 -7.99 28.27 1.46
C GLY A 104 -8.89 27.04 1.38
N GLN A 105 -8.40 25.87 1.82
CA GLN A 105 -9.18 24.65 1.88
C GLN A 105 -10.35 24.75 2.87
N LEU A 106 -10.12 25.32 4.06
CA LEU A 106 -11.16 25.54 5.06
C LEU A 106 -12.23 26.52 4.56
N LEU A 107 -11.84 27.59 3.86
CA LEU A 107 -12.79 28.54 3.28
C LEU A 107 -13.67 27.85 2.22
N GLY A 108 -13.08 27.08 1.30
CA GLY A 108 -13.83 26.31 0.32
C GLY A 108 -14.77 25.28 0.95
N ALA A 109 -14.30 24.55 1.96
CA ALA A 109 -15.12 23.59 2.70
C ALA A 109 -16.24 24.26 3.50
N SER A 110 -15.95 25.39 4.17
CA SER A 110 -16.95 26.17 4.90
C SER A 110 -18.01 26.76 3.98
N ALA A 111 -17.65 27.16 2.76
CA ALA A 111 -18.61 27.61 1.77
C ALA A 111 -19.62 26.50 1.41
N LEU A 112 -19.16 25.26 1.17
CA LEU A 112 -20.07 24.13 0.92
C LEU A 112 -21.04 23.90 2.09
N VAL A 113 -20.51 23.91 3.31
CA VAL A 113 -21.32 23.73 4.53
C VAL A 113 -22.34 24.86 4.70
N TRP A 114 -21.95 26.10 4.45
CA TRP A 114 -22.84 27.27 4.52
C TRP A 114 -24.04 27.14 3.59
N PHE A 115 -23.85 26.55 2.42
CA PHE A 115 -24.93 26.29 1.49
C PHE A 115 -25.68 24.97 1.74
N GLY A 116 -25.43 24.28 2.87
CA GLY A 116 -26.16 23.10 3.30
C GLY A 116 -25.61 21.76 2.82
N LEU A 117 -24.45 21.75 2.18
CA LEU A 117 -23.77 20.51 1.76
C LEU A 117 -23.00 19.91 2.95
N VAL A 118 -23.68 19.13 3.75
CA VAL A 118 -23.15 18.49 4.99
C VAL A 118 -23.45 17.00 4.97
N LEU A 119 -22.46 16.19 5.35
CA LEU A 119 -22.65 14.74 5.53
C LEU A 119 -23.57 14.46 6.73
N PRO A 120 -24.74 13.82 6.53
CA PRO A 120 -25.68 13.54 7.61
C PRO A 120 -25.32 12.24 8.36
N TRP A 121 -24.20 12.24 9.08
CA TRP A 121 -23.68 11.05 9.75
C TRP A 121 -24.35 10.75 11.09
N THR A 122 -24.71 11.81 11.80
CA THR A 122 -25.30 11.72 13.12
C THR A 122 -26.52 12.63 13.22
N ALA A 123 -27.25 12.54 14.30
CA ALA A 123 -28.31 13.51 14.62
C ALA A 123 -27.76 14.88 15.04
N SER A 124 -26.44 14.99 15.32
CA SER A 124 -25.80 16.20 15.81
C SER A 124 -25.19 17.01 14.66
N PHE A 125 -25.71 18.20 14.38
CA PHE A 125 -25.16 19.10 13.36
C PHE A 125 -23.69 19.47 13.60
N PRO A 126 -23.22 19.84 14.81
CA PRO A 126 -21.82 20.14 15.04
C PRO A 126 -20.88 18.98 14.72
N VAL A 127 -21.27 17.74 15.01
CA VAL A 127 -20.49 16.54 14.67
C VAL A 127 -20.44 16.36 13.16
N ASN A 128 -21.57 16.47 12.47
CA ASN A 128 -21.64 16.38 11.02
C ASN A 128 -20.82 17.47 10.33
N LEU A 129 -20.82 18.69 10.86
CA LEU A 129 -19.98 19.81 10.40
C LEU A 129 -18.49 19.45 10.49
N LEU A 130 -18.02 19.03 11.66
CA LEU A 130 -16.61 18.68 11.86
C LEU A 130 -16.17 17.54 10.94
N ILE A 131 -16.98 16.51 10.80
CA ILE A 131 -16.70 15.37 9.92
C ILE A 131 -16.65 15.81 8.45
N THR A 132 -17.58 16.69 8.02
CA THR A 132 -17.61 17.21 6.65
C THR A 132 -16.36 18.05 6.35
N LEU A 133 -15.98 18.94 7.24
CA LEU A 133 -14.75 19.72 7.10
C LEU A 133 -13.51 18.82 7.05
N PHE A 134 -13.43 17.85 7.96
CA PHE A 134 -12.33 16.86 7.97
C PHE A 134 -12.28 16.04 6.67
N TRP A 135 -13.43 15.61 6.15
CA TRP A 135 -13.53 14.90 4.89
C TRP A 135 -13.02 15.73 3.71
N LEU A 136 -13.55 16.93 3.53
CA LEU A 136 -13.20 17.80 2.41
C LEU A 136 -11.71 18.18 2.42
N VAL A 137 -11.21 18.64 3.55
CA VAL A 137 -9.80 19.03 3.71
C VAL A 137 -8.90 17.81 3.68
N GLY A 138 -9.30 16.72 4.34
CA GLY A 138 -8.53 15.48 4.41
C GLY A 138 -8.31 14.83 3.05
N ILE A 139 -9.37 14.67 2.25
CA ILE A 139 -9.26 14.07 0.90
C ILE A 139 -8.49 15.00 -0.04
N THR A 140 -8.71 16.31 0.03
CA THR A 140 -7.95 17.28 -0.78
C THR A 140 -6.45 17.16 -0.52
N ASN A 141 -6.04 17.12 0.76
CA ASN A 141 -4.64 16.93 1.11
C ASN A 141 -4.13 15.52 0.77
N ALA A 142 -4.96 14.50 0.94
CA ALA A 142 -4.57 13.12 0.63
C ALA A 142 -4.25 12.96 -0.86
N LEU A 143 -5.04 13.56 -1.74
CA LEU A 143 -4.77 13.52 -3.19
C LEU A 143 -3.57 14.40 -3.56
N ASN A 144 -3.41 15.56 -2.93
CA ASN A 144 -2.24 16.41 -3.12
C ASN A 144 -0.94 15.71 -2.68
N MET A 145 -0.96 14.99 -1.57
CA MET A 145 0.18 14.19 -1.11
C MET A 145 0.46 12.98 -2.02
N LEU A 146 -0.57 12.42 -2.66
CA LEU A 146 -0.44 11.29 -3.57
C LEU A 146 0.22 11.69 -4.91
N ASP A 147 0.23 12.99 -5.27
CA ASP A 147 0.91 13.52 -6.48
C ASP A 147 2.43 13.57 -6.29
N ASN A 148 3.01 12.43 -5.92
CA ASN A 148 4.44 12.26 -5.63
C ASN A 148 5.17 11.38 -6.66
N MET A 149 4.46 10.76 -7.62
CA MET A 149 5.00 9.87 -8.65
C MET A 149 4.22 10.03 -9.96
N ASP A 150 4.91 9.86 -11.09
CA ASP A 150 4.36 9.99 -12.44
C ASP A 150 3.10 9.14 -12.63
N GLY A 151 1.99 9.79 -13.02
CA GLY A 151 0.70 9.15 -13.31
C GLY A 151 -0.10 8.72 -12.09
N LEU A 152 0.48 8.67 -10.89
CA LEU A 152 -0.15 8.05 -9.73
C LEU A 152 -1.44 8.78 -9.33
N ALA A 153 -1.37 10.07 -9.01
CA ALA A 153 -2.54 10.84 -8.55
C ALA A 153 -3.63 10.93 -9.63
N ALA A 154 -3.24 11.20 -10.88
CA ALA A 154 -4.18 11.29 -12.00
C ALA A 154 -4.91 9.97 -12.24
N GLY A 155 -4.20 8.84 -12.23
CA GLY A 155 -4.81 7.53 -12.48
C GLY A 155 -5.68 7.05 -11.33
N VAL A 156 -5.23 7.20 -10.07
CA VAL A 156 -6.05 6.85 -8.90
C VAL A 156 -7.31 7.71 -8.84
N ALA A 157 -7.20 9.01 -9.12
CA ALA A 157 -8.36 9.91 -9.17
C ALA A 157 -9.32 9.57 -10.31
N ALA A 158 -8.82 9.18 -11.49
CA ALA A 158 -9.64 8.72 -12.62
C ALA A 158 -10.43 7.45 -12.27
N ILE A 159 -9.77 6.47 -11.64
CA ILE A 159 -10.41 5.24 -11.14
C ILE A 159 -11.48 5.59 -10.11
N ALA A 160 -11.15 6.46 -9.14
CA ALA A 160 -12.09 6.90 -8.11
C ALA A 160 -13.31 7.61 -8.72
N ALA A 161 -13.10 8.55 -9.63
CA ALA A 161 -14.17 9.26 -10.33
C ALA A 161 -15.09 8.29 -11.10
N LEU A 162 -14.52 7.28 -11.78
CA LEU A 162 -15.30 6.29 -12.52
C LEU A 162 -16.19 5.44 -11.59
N PHE A 163 -15.63 4.90 -10.49
CA PHE A 163 -16.41 4.08 -9.56
C PHE A 163 -17.47 4.88 -8.80
N LEU A 164 -17.20 6.14 -8.44
CA LEU A 164 -18.22 7.04 -7.89
C LEU A 164 -19.31 7.33 -8.93
N ALA A 165 -18.95 7.59 -10.18
CA ALA A 165 -19.92 7.80 -11.26
C ALA A 165 -20.82 6.59 -11.47
N LEU A 166 -20.27 5.38 -11.52
CA LEU A 166 -21.02 4.12 -11.63
C LEU A 166 -21.97 3.94 -10.42
N ASN A 167 -21.51 4.29 -9.23
CA ASN A 167 -22.33 4.23 -8.03
C ASN A 167 -23.51 5.21 -8.12
N PHE A 168 -23.29 6.45 -8.56
CA PHE A 168 -24.33 7.47 -8.68
C PHE A 168 -25.31 7.15 -9.81
N GLN A 169 -24.84 6.68 -10.95
CA GLN A 169 -25.66 6.22 -12.06
C GLN A 169 -26.64 5.14 -11.62
N GLY A 170 -26.18 4.13 -10.91
CA GLY A 170 -27.03 3.10 -10.37
C GLY A 170 -28.00 3.60 -9.27
N SER A 171 -27.83 4.81 -8.71
CA SER A 171 -28.74 5.46 -7.78
C SER A 171 -29.65 6.49 -8.46
N HIS A 172 -29.61 6.59 -9.80
CA HIS A 172 -30.33 7.59 -10.60
C HIS A 172 -29.89 9.04 -10.35
N HIS A 173 -28.70 9.26 -9.77
CA HIS A 173 -28.06 10.58 -9.64
C HIS A 173 -27.25 10.87 -10.91
N TRP A 174 -27.95 11.14 -12.01
CA TRP A 174 -27.36 11.24 -13.33
C TRP A 174 -26.41 12.44 -13.50
N LEU A 175 -26.76 13.59 -12.90
CA LEU A 175 -25.94 14.80 -13.01
C LEU A 175 -24.58 14.62 -12.34
N GLU A 176 -24.59 14.08 -11.12
CA GLU A 176 -23.37 13.79 -10.35
C GLU A 176 -22.49 12.75 -11.05
N ALA A 177 -23.12 11.72 -11.63
CA ALA A 177 -22.43 10.74 -12.43
C ALA A 177 -21.77 11.38 -13.66
N GLN A 178 -22.46 12.29 -14.36
CA GLN A 178 -21.94 12.99 -15.52
C GLN A 178 -20.75 13.91 -15.18
N MET A 179 -20.83 14.61 -14.05
CA MET A 179 -19.72 15.44 -13.55
C MET A 179 -18.46 14.58 -13.31
N LEU A 180 -18.62 13.43 -12.69
CA LEU A 180 -17.51 12.52 -12.38
C LEU A 180 -16.96 11.80 -13.63
N VAL A 181 -17.83 11.43 -14.57
CA VAL A 181 -17.41 10.87 -15.85
C VAL A 181 -16.56 11.88 -16.65
N ALA A 182 -16.98 13.16 -16.67
CA ALA A 182 -16.19 14.23 -17.30
C ALA A 182 -14.82 14.40 -16.61
N LEU A 183 -14.77 14.36 -15.27
CA LEU A 183 -13.51 14.40 -14.53
C LEU A 183 -12.62 13.20 -14.87
N ALA A 184 -13.16 11.98 -14.84
CA ALA A 184 -12.41 10.77 -15.18
C ALA A 184 -11.83 10.86 -16.59
N ALA A 185 -12.63 11.28 -17.56
CA ALA A 185 -12.21 11.43 -18.95
C ALA A 185 -11.12 12.49 -19.13
N ALA A 186 -11.23 13.66 -18.47
CA ALA A 186 -10.20 14.69 -18.48
C ALA A 186 -8.88 14.17 -17.87
N LEU A 187 -8.94 13.44 -16.76
CA LEU A 187 -7.76 12.83 -16.13
C LEU A 187 -7.11 11.79 -17.04
N LEU A 188 -7.88 10.96 -17.75
CA LEU A 188 -7.35 10.00 -18.72
C LEU A 188 -6.68 10.71 -19.91
N GLY A 189 -7.23 11.82 -20.41
CA GLY A 189 -6.60 12.64 -21.44
C GLY A 189 -5.28 13.25 -20.97
N PHE A 190 -5.21 13.73 -19.72
CA PHE A 190 -3.99 14.23 -19.09
C PHE A 190 -2.94 13.14 -18.88
N LEU A 191 -3.37 11.93 -18.49
CA LEU A 191 -2.51 10.79 -18.19
C LEU A 191 -1.66 10.34 -19.40
N ILE A 192 -2.08 10.63 -20.63
CA ILE A 192 -1.28 10.40 -21.85
C ILE A 192 0.10 11.05 -21.74
N TYR A 193 0.17 12.24 -21.11
CA TYR A 193 1.38 13.05 -20.98
C TYR A 193 2.03 12.95 -19.59
N ASN A 194 1.28 12.51 -18.59
CA ASN A 194 1.72 12.41 -17.18
C ASN A 194 2.21 11.00 -16.80
N ARG A 195 1.94 9.95 -17.59
CA ARG A 195 2.50 8.60 -17.33
C ARG A 195 4.03 8.60 -17.39
N HIS A 196 4.66 7.70 -16.66
CA HIS A 196 6.11 7.59 -16.60
C HIS A 196 6.75 7.24 -17.97
N PRO A 197 7.79 7.97 -18.43
CA PRO A 197 8.35 9.19 -17.85
C PRO A 197 7.48 10.42 -18.17
N ALA A 198 7.02 11.12 -17.13
CA ALA A 198 6.11 12.25 -17.28
C ALA A 198 6.75 13.44 -18.02
N SER A 199 6.00 14.02 -18.94
CA SER A 199 6.40 15.26 -19.67
C SER A 199 5.85 16.54 -19.06
N ILE A 200 4.84 16.39 -18.18
CA ILE A 200 4.17 17.46 -17.43
C ILE A 200 3.62 16.90 -16.11
N PHE A 201 3.73 17.68 -15.04
CA PHE A 201 3.16 17.37 -13.72
C PHE A 201 1.83 18.08 -13.52
N MET A 202 0.96 17.47 -12.70
CA MET A 202 -0.34 18.02 -12.36
C MET A 202 -0.21 19.35 -11.60
N GLY A 203 0.71 19.43 -10.65
CA GLY A 203 0.91 20.56 -9.75
C GLY A 203 -0.17 20.66 -8.67
N ASP A 204 0.04 21.61 -7.76
CA ASP A 204 -0.89 21.83 -6.64
C ASP A 204 -2.24 22.36 -7.12
N CYS A 205 -2.27 23.14 -8.21
CA CYS A 205 -3.51 23.59 -8.84
C CYS A 205 -4.40 22.42 -9.29
N GLY A 206 -3.80 21.37 -9.85
CA GLY A 206 -4.54 20.20 -10.30
C GLY A 206 -4.94 19.27 -9.16
N SER A 207 -3.99 18.90 -8.30
CA SER A 207 -4.25 17.95 -7.23
C SER A 207 -5.23 18.45 -6.19
N MET A 208 -5.18 19.74 -5.83
CA MET A 208 -6.17 20.37 -4.93
C MET A 208 -7.55 20.48 -5.58
N PHE A 209 -7.61 20.86 -6.86
CA PHE A 209 -8.87 20.90 -7.62
C PHE A 209 -9.53 19.51 -7.66
N VAL A 210 -8.79 18.49 -8.12
CA VAL A 210 -9.30 17.13 -8.31
C VAL A 210 -9.70 16.51 -6.95
N GLY A 211 -8.88 16.69 -5.92
CA GLY A 211 -9.17 16.17 -4.57
C GLY A 211 -10.43 16.78 -3.98
N PHE A 212 -10.56 18.10 -4.07
CA PHE A 212 -11.74 18.81 -3.56
C PHE A 212 -12.99 18.50 -4.38
N PHE A 213 -12.88 18.42 -5.72
CA PHE A 213 -14.00 18.08 -6.58
C PHE A 213 -14.51 16.66 -6.29
N LEU A 214 -13.64 15.66 -6.13
CA LEU A 214 -14.03 14.30 -5.76
C LEU A 214 -14.68 14.26 -4.37
N ALA A 215 -14.07 14.91 -3.38
CA ALA A 215 -14.60 14.95 -2.02
C ALA A 215 -15.96 15.61 -1.94
N SER A 216 -16.15 16.74 -2.63
CA SER A 216 -17.40 17.49 -2.63
C SER A 216 -18.50 16.83 -3.47
N SER A 217 -18.15 16.20 -4.59
CA SER A 217 -19.12 15.43 -5.39
C SER A 217 -19.73 14.26 -4.60
N ALA A 218 -18.97 13.66 -3.69
CA ALA A 218 -19.48 12.63 -2.81
C ALA A 218 -20.55 13.11 -1.81
N LEU A 219 -20.68 14.41 -1.57
CA LEU A 219 -21.69 15.02 -0.70
C LEU A 219 -23.05 15.23 -1.41
N LEU A 220 -23.05 15.41 -2.73
CA LEU A 220 -24.24 15.80 -3.49
C LEU A 220 -25.45 14.88 -3.30
N PRO A 221 -25.32 13.55 -3.33
CA PRO A 221 -26.47 12.65 -3.15
C PRO A 221 -27.06 12.64 -1.75
N SER A 222 -26.34 13.12 -0.74
CA SER A 222 -26.81 13.14 0.64
C SER A 222 -27.84 14.22 0.92
N THR A 223 -27.97 15.23 0.04
CA THR A 223 -28.90 16.35 0.18
C THR A 223 -30.29 16.06 -0.38
N GLY A 224 -30.46 15.00 -1.19
CA GLY A 224 -31.77 14.55 -1.68
C GLY A 224 -32.49 13.69 -0.65
N GLY A 225 -33.49 14.21 0.02
CA GLY A 225 -34.27 13.71 1.16
C GLY A 225 -34.79 12.25 1.21
N GLY A 226 -34.04 11.30 0.68
CA GLY A 226 -34.34 9.86 0.74
C GLY A 226 -33.87 9.24 2.05
N ARG A 227 -34.77 9.09 2.99
CA ARG A 227 -34.57 8.59 4.37
C ARG A 227 -34.21 7.11 4.54
N SER A 228 -33.81 6.38 3.50
CA SER A 228 -33.73 4.92 3.56
C SER A 228 -32.41 4.28 3.14
N ARG A 229 -31.27 4.89 3.45
CA ARG A 229 -29.99 4.17 3.29
C ARG A 229 -29.27 4.11 4.62
N SER A 230 -28.80 2.90 4.98
CA SER A 230 -27.94 2.75 6.16
C SER A 230 -26.78 3.74 6.05
N ILE A 231 -26.55 4.51 7.11
CA ILE A 231 -25.44 5.45 7.26
C ILE A 231 -24.11 4.82 6.81
N ALA A 232 -23.96 3.51 7.08
CA ALA A 232 -22.81 2.71 6.65
C ALA A 232 -22.59 2.70 5.11
N ALA A 233 -23.65 2.62 4.30
CA ALA A 233 -23.50 2.59 2.83
C ALA A 233 -23.11 3.96 2.26
N VAL A 234 -23.65 5.06 2.83
CA VAL A 234 -23.31 6.43 2.40
C VAL A 234 -21.83 6.76 2.65
N LEU A 235 -21.25 6.17 3.70
CA LEU A 235 -19.88 6.38 4.12
C LEU A 235 -18.88 5.42 3.46
N ALA A 236 -19.28 4.14 3.41
CA ALA A 236 -18.39 3.09 2.95
C ALA A 236 -17.95 3.32 1.49
N VAL A 237 -18.88 3.75 0.62
CA VAL A 237 -18.59 3.92 -0.81
C VAL A 237 -17.49 4.96 -1.07
N PRO A 238 -17.59 6.23 -0.63
CA PRO A 238 -16.54 7.20 -0.85
C PRO A 238 -15.19 6.83 -0.21
N VAL A 239 -15.22 6.24 0.99
CA VAL A 239 -14.00 5.79 1.69
C VAL A 239 -13.31 4.65 0.95
N LEU A 240 -14.07 3.67 0.46
CA LEU A 240 -13.53 2.53 -0.30
C LEU A 240 -12.97 2.95 -1.65
N VAL A 241 -13.67 3.84 -2.35
CA VAL A 241 -13.24 4.36 -3.65
C VAL A 241 -11.96 5.21 -3.52
N LEU A 242 -11.83 5.98 -2.43
CA LEU A 242 -10.67 6.82 -2.13
C LEU A 242 -9.68 6.14 -1.18
N VAL A 243 -9.70 4.83 -1.09
CA VAL A 243 -8.88 4.06 -0.14
C VAL A 243 -7.38 4.29 -0.33
N VAL A 244 -6.89 4.42 -1.56
CA VAL A 244 -5.46 4.60 -1.82
C VAL A 244 -4.93 5.93 -1.27
N PRO A 245 -5.51 7.10 -1.58
CA PRO A 245 -5.07 8.36 -0.98
C PRO A 245 -5.23 8.37 0.55
N ILE A 246 -6.32 7.80 1.08
CA ILE A 246 -6.54 7.69 2.54
C ILE A 246 -5.45 6.82 3.18
N PHE A 247 -5.16 5.67 2.60
CA PHE A 247 -4.15 4.73 3.09
C PHE A 247 -2.75 5.33 3.08
N ASP A 248 -2.32 5.90 1.95
CA ASP A 248 -0.99 6.52 1.80
C ASP A 248 -0.79 7.65 2.81
N THR A 249 -1.74 8.59 2.88
CA THR A 249 -1.66 9.73 3.81
C THR A 249 -1.66 9.29 5.27
N THR A 250 -2.47 8.29 5.62
CA THR A 250 -2.53 7.74 6.97
C THR A 250 -1.20 7.07 7.34
N LEU A 251 -0.66 6.22 6.46
CA LEU A 251 0.62 5.53 6.67
C LEU A 251 1.76 6.54 6.85
N VAL A 252 1.88 7.50 5.93
CA VAL A 252 2.92 8.53 5.95
C VAL A 252 2.82 9.39 7.20
N THR A 253 1.63 9.89 7.53
CA THR A 253 1.41 10.74 8.70
C THR A 253 1.74 10.00 10.00
N LEU A 254 1.29 8.73 10.11
CA LEU A 254 1.58 7.89 11.26
C LEU A 254 3.09 7.65 11.40
N MET A 255 3.77 7.28 10.31
CA MET A 255 5.21 7.03 10.31
C MET A 255 6.02 8.28 10.63
N ARG A 256 5.64 9.46 10.10
CA ARG A 256 6.28 10.75 10.44
C ARG A 256 6.11 11.08 11.92
N LYS A 257 4.90 10.98 12.46
CA LYS A 257 4.64 11.21 13.90
C LYS A 257 5.43 10.24 14.79
N LEU A 258 5.43 8.97 14.45
CA LEU A 258 6.18 7.95 15.19
C LEU A 258 7.70 8.17 15.12
N SER A 259 8.19 8.79 14.05
CA SER A 259 9.61 9.15 13.88
C SER A 259 9.95 10.57 14.40
N GLY A 260 9.03 11.25 15.08
CA GLY A 260 9.23 12.61 15.59
C GLY A 260 9.36 13.69 14.50
N ARG A 261 8.86 13.41 13.27
CA ARG A 261 8.86 14.36 12.15
C ARG A 261 7.53 15.07 12.04
N ALA A 262 7.53 16.30 11.54
CA ALA A 262 6.29 17.01 11.24
C ALA A 262 5.52 16.32 10.12
N ALA A 263 4.20 16.20 10.26
CA ALA A 263 3.35 15.58 9.25
C ALA A 263 3.40 16.32 7.89
N SER A 264 3.62 17.64 7.92
CA SER A 264 3.72 18.52 6.75
C SER A 264 5.10 18.53 6.08
N GLN A 265 6.10 17.84 6.64
CA GLN A 265 7.44 17.80 6.05
C GLN A 265 7.43 16.91 4.82
N GLY A 266 7.80 17.42 3.65
CA GLY A 266 7.97 16.64 2.44
C GLY A 266 9.02 15.53 2.59
N GLY A 267 8.91 14.47 1.78
CA GLY A 267 9.89 13.38 1.83
C GLY A 267 9.54 12.19 0.94
N ARG A 268 10.49 11.23 0.84
CA ARG A 268 10.35 10.01 0.02
C ARG A 268 9.72 8.85 0.78
N ASP A 269 8.86 9.10 1.76
CA ASP A 269 8.30 8.12 2.71
C ASP A 269 6.91 7.60 2.33
N HIS A 270 6.40 7.98 1.16
CA HIS A 270 5.12 7.54 0.62
C HIS A 270 5.11 6.05 0.25
N THR A 271 3.93 5.45 0.19
CA THR A 271 3.72 4.05 -0.19
C THR A 271 4.38 3.73 -1.54
N SER A 272 4.22 4.61 -2.53
CA SER A 272 4.84 4.49 -3.86
C SER A 272 6.36 4.37 -3.79
N HIS A 273 7.01 5.26 -3.04
CA HIS A 273 8.47 5.26 -2.86
C HIS A 273 8.98 4.04 -2.10
N ARG A 274 8.21 3.56 -1.10
CA ARG A 274 8.55 2.33 -0.37
C ARG A 274 8.46 1.09 -1.27
N LEU A 275 7.49 1.04 -2.19
CA LEU A 275 7.39 -0.04 -3.18
C LEU A 275 8.59 -0.04 -4.13
N VAL A 276 9.05 1.14 -4.57
CA VAL A 276 10.26 1.23 -5.41
C VAL A 276 11.52 0.89 -4.59
N ALA A 277 11.61 1.29 -3.32
CA ALA A 277 12.70 0.89 -2.43
C ALA A 277 12.77 -0.63 -2.19
N LEU A 278 11.65 -1.35 -2.36
CA LEU A 278 11.59 -2.82 -2.38
C LEU A 278 12.05 -3.43 -3.71
N GLY A 279 12.42 -2.61 -4.72
CA GLY A 279 12.94 -3.07 -6.01
C GLY A 279 11.91 -3.13 -7.14
N LEU A 280 10.66 -2.68 -6.93
CA LEU A 280 9.72 -2.52 -8.05
C LEU A 280 10.15 -1.35 -8.95
N SER A 281 9.88 -1.45 -10.26
CA SER A 281 9.97 -0.27 -11.12
C SER A 281 8.82 0.70 -10.80
N GLU A 282 8.98 1.98 -11.14
CA GLU A 282 7.95 3.00 -10.92
C GLU A 282 6.61 2.60 -11.53
N ASN A 283 6.61 2.09 -12.77
CA ASN A 283 5.40 1.62 -13.43
C ASN A 283 4.71 0.48 -12.66
N HIS A 284 5.47 -0.50 -12.13
CA HIS A 284 4.89 -1.59 -11.35
C HIS A 284 4.34 -1.11 -10.00
N ALA A 285 5.01 -0.15 -9.34
CA ALA A 285 4.52 0.44 -8.11
C ALA A 285 3.19 1.18 -8.33
N VAL A 286 3.09 1.97 -9.40
CA VAL A 286 1.85 2.67 -9.79
C VAL A 286 0.74 1.68 -10.15
N CYS A 287 1.03 0.65 -10.97
CA CYS A 287 0.05 -0.39 -11.32
C CYS A 287 -0.47 -1.14 -10.08
N MET A 288 0.38 -1.42 -9.10
CA MET A 288 -0.05 -2.04 -7.85
C MET A 288 -1.02 -1.14 -7.06
N LEU A 289 -0.76 0.17 -7.00
CA LEU A 289 -1.66 1.12 -6.34
C LEU A 289 -2.97 1.30 -7.12
N TYR A 290 -2.95 1.25 -8.46
CA TYR A 290 -4.17 1.19 -9.27
C TYR A 290 -4.99 -0.08 -8.98
N THR A 291 -4.34 -1.23 -8.81
CA THR A 291 -5.02 -2.48 -8.45
C THR A 291 -5.74 -2.33 -7.10
N PHE A 292 -5.12 -1.71 -6.10
CA PHE A 292 -5.79 -1.41 -4.83
C PHE A 292 -6.96 -0.44 -5.00
N ALA A 293 -6.83 0.60 -5.83
CA ALA A 293 -7.92 1.53 -6.12
C ALA A 293 -9.10 0.83 -6.83
N ILE A 294 -8.84 -0.02 -7.82
CA ILE A 294 -9.85 -0.81 -8.51
C ILE A 294 -10.53 -1.79 -7.53
N THR A 295 -9.76 -2.49 -6.70
CA THR A 295 -10.32 -3.41 -5.69
C THR A 295 -11.23 -2.67 -4.71
N GLY A 296 -10.81 -1.48 -4.23
CA GLY A 296 -11.66 -0.63 -3.39
C GLY A 296 -12.94 -0.19 -4.10
N GLY A 297 -12.85 0.19 -5.37
CA GLY A 297 -13.99 0.54 -6.20
C GLY A 297 -14.96 -0.61 -6.43
N LEU A 298 -14.46 -1.81 -6.73
CA LEU A 298 -15.27 -3.03 -6.87
C LEU A 298 -15.96 -3.38 -5.55
N LEU A 299 -15.25 -3.25 -4.43
CA LEU A 299 -15.81 -3.47 -3.11
C LEU A 299 -16.91 -2.45 -2.78
N ALA A 300 -16.73 -1.19 -3.17
CA ALA A 300 -17.77 -0.16 -3.04
C ALA A 300 -19.04 -0.51 -3.83
N MET A 301 -18.91 -1.10 -5.02
CA MET A 301 -20.05 -1.61 -5.78
C MET A 301 -20.68 -2.85 -5.12
N LEU A 302 -19.88 -3.75 -4.56
CA LEU A 302 -20.37 -4.92 -3.83
C LEU A 302 -21.24 -4.50 -2.64
N VAL A 303 -20.77 -3.55 -1.82
CA VAL A 303 -21.49 -3.01 -0.65
C VAL A 303 -22.87 -2.47 -1.01
N ARG A 304 -23.06 -2.04 -2.23
CA ARG A 304 -24.35 -1.55 -2.70
C ARG A 304 -25.36 -2.67 -3.02
N HIS A 305 -24.88 -3.81 -3.54
CA HIS A 305 -25.72 -4.88 -4.09
C HIS A 305 -25.82 -6.11 -3.19
N ALA A 306 -24.80 -6.35 -2.37
CA ALA A 306 -24.73 -7.50 -1.49
C ALA A 306 -25.44 -7.24 -0.13
N ALA A 307 -25.76 -8.31 0.55
CA ALA A 307 -26.26 -8.25 1.91
C ALA A 307 -25.22 -7.59 2.85
N LEU A 308 -25.71 -7.01 3.95
CA LEU A 308 -24.86 -6.22 4.87
C LEU A 308 -23.70 -7.03 5.44
N ASP A 309 -23.95 -8.30 5.77
CA ASP A 309 -22.99 -9.24 6.32
C ASP A 309 -21.83 -9.52 5.35
N VAL A 310 -22.15 -9.84 4.08
CA VAL A 310 -21.15 -10.04 3.01
C VAL A 310 -20.33 -8.76 2.82
N SER A 311 -20.99 -7.61 2.81
CA SER A 311 -20.37 -6.31 2.65
C SER A 311 -19.39 -5.98 3.78
N VAL A 312 -19.82 -6.16 5.03
CA VAL A 312 -18.99 -5.93 6.22
C VAL A 312 -17.76 -6.85 6.20
N GLY A 313 -17.97 -8.13 5.89
CA GLY A 313 -16.87 -9.08 5.83
C GLY A 313 -15.82 -8.76 4.77
N ALA A 314 -16.27 -8.39 3.59
CA ALA A 314 -15.38 -8.01 2.50
C ALA A 314 -14.61 -6.72 2.83
N ILE A 315 -15.25 -5.71 3.43
CA ILE A 315 -14.59 -4.47 3.91
C ILE A 315 -13.52 -4.80 4.93
N VAL A 316 -13.84 -5.64 5.91
CA VAL A 316 -12.88 -5.96 6.98
C VAL A 316 -11.73 -6.78 6.43
N ALA A 317 -11.98 -7.78 5.58
CA ALA A 317 -10.93 -8.55 4.93
C ALA A 317 -9.98 -7.64 4.14
N PHE A 318 -10.52 -6.70 3.38
CA PHE A 318 -9.74 -5.74 2.62
C PHE A 318 -8.93 -4.79 3.53
N THR A 319 -9.53 -4.30 4.61
CA THR A 319 -8.86 -3.45 5.60
C THR A 319 -7.71 -4.19 6.29
N VAL A 320 -7.90 -5.48 6.63
CA VAL A 320 -6.85 -6.33 7.20
C VAL A 320 -5.69 -6.49 6.20
N ILE A 321 -5.98 -6.75 4.93
CA ILE A 321 -4.96 -6.86 3.88
C ILE A 321 -4.17 -5.55 3.78
N LEU A 322 -4.84 -4.41 3.69
CA LEU A 322 -4.19 -3.10 3.64
C LEU A 322 -3.35 -2.82 4.89
N THR A 323 -3.84 -3.19 6.07
CA THR A 323 -3.09 -3.03 7.32
C THR A 323 -1.82 -3.87 7.31
N ILE A 324 -1.89 -5.12 6.85
CA ILE A 324 -0.72 -6.00 6.72
C ILE A 324 0.30 -5.40 5.73
N VAL A 325 -0.17 -4.93 4.57
CA VAL A 325 0.67 -4.25 3.58
C VAL A 325 1.29 -3.00 4.19
N GLY A 326 0.53 -2.18 4.89
CA GLY A 326 1.00 -0.97 5.58
C GLY A 326 2.09 -1.26 6.61
N VAL A 327 1.88 -2.24 7.48
CA VAL A 327 2.88 -2.66 8.47
C VAL A 327 4.13 -3.23 7.80
N TYR A 328 3.98 -3.94 6.68
CA TYR A 328 5.12 -4.42 5.91
C TYR A 328 5.92 -3.25 5.30
N LEU A 329 5.24 -2.32 4.63
CA LEU A 329 5.85 -1.13 4.03
C LEU A 329 6.47 -0.19 5.07
N ALA A 330 5.87 -0.07 6.26
CA ALA A 330 6.42 0.73 7.36
C ALA A 330 7.83 0.31 7.78
N ARG A 331 8.22 -0.95 7.55
CA ARG A 331 9.56 -1.49 7.86
C ARG A 331 10.61 -1.19 6.79
N VAL A 332 10.22 -0.72 5.62
CA VAL A 332 11.13 -0.39 4.53
C VAL A 332 11.86 0.91 4.88
N ARG A 333 13.18 0.87 4.97
CA ARG A 333 14.00 2.06 5.17
C ARG A 333 14.11 2.81 3.84
N VAL A 334 13.77 4.08 3.85
CA VAL A 334 13.79 4.96 2.66
C VAL A 334 14.84 6.07 2.79
N TYR A 335 15.41 6.25 3.98
CA TYR A 335 16.45 7.25 4.27
C TYR A 335 17.73 6.57 4.72
N ASP A 336 18.88 7.10 4.28
CA ASP A 336 20.20 6.66 4.74
C ASP A 336 20.44 7.06 6.20
N GLU A 337 21.23 6.24 6.92
CA GLU A 337 21.52 6.46 8.36
C GLU A 337 22.26 7.78 8.62
N ALA A 338 22.97 8.33 7.64
CA ALA A 338 23.67 9.60 7.72
C ALA A 338 22.73 10.83 7.79
N GLU A 339 21.50 10.72 7.25
CA GLU A 339 20.49 11.79 7.32
C GLU A 339 19.74 11.82 8.65
N ILE A 340 19.88 10.78 9.47
CA ILE A 340 19.22 10.65 10.77
C ILE A 340 20.20 11.07 11.87
N GLY A 341 20.17 12.32 12.28
CA GLY A 341 21.06 12.86 13.32
C GLY A 341 21.03 12.09 14.66
N SER A 342 22.11 12.15 15.44
CA SER A 342 22.37 11.35 16.65
C SER A 342 21.28 11.43 17.75
N THR A 343 20.59 12.53 17.87
CA THR A 343 19.45 12.72 18.80
C THR A 343 18.23 11.89 18.37
N ARG A 344 18.06 11.63 17.06
CA ARG A 344 17.01 10.78 16.50
C ARG A 344 17.28 9.29 16.66
N ARG A 345 18.54 8.87 16.75
CA ARG A 345 18.95 7.47 16.96
C ARG A 345 18.41 6.94 18.30
N LYS A 346 18.40 7.76 19.36
CA LYS A 346 17.83 7.40 20.67
C LYS A 346 16.31 7.28 20.63
N ALA A 347 15.61 8.16 19.91
CA ALA A 347 14.16 8.10 19.72
C ALA A 347 13.73 6.91 18.86
N LEU A 348 14.51 6.58 17.80
CA LEU A 348 14.24 5.46 16.92
C LEU A 348 14.50 4.11 17.59
N THR A 349 15.58 3.98 18.38
CA THR A 349 15.88 2.78 19.16
C THR A 349 14.89 2.57 20.30
N SER A 350 14.51 3.64 21.04
CA SER A 350 13.44 3.60 22.03
C SER A 350 12.10 3.20 21.38
N PHE A 351 11.79 3.75 20.20
CA PHE A 351 10.60 3.41 19.44
C PHE A 351 10.62 1.95 18.93
N LEU A 352 11.77 1.45 18.43
CA LEU A 352 11.90 0.05 17.98
C LEU A 352 11.79 -0.95 19.13
N VAL A 353 12.25 -0.60 20.32
CA VAL A 353 12.05 -1.39 21.55
C VAL A 353 10.57 -1.32 21.98
N ASP A 354 9.95 -0.15 21.93
CA ASP A 354 8.53 0.07 22.22
C ASP A 354 7.61 -0.59 21.18
N VAL A 355 8.02 -0.65 19.90
CA VAL A 355 7.34 -1.40 18.82
C VAL A 355 7.38 -2.91 19.07
N SER A 356 8.42 -3.45 19.71
CA SER A 356 8.44 -4.88 20.09
C SER A 356 7.32 -5.24 21.08
N TYR A 357 7.00 -4.34 22.01
CA TYR A 357 5.89 -4.49 22.94
C TYR A 357 4.54 -4.19 22.28
N LYS A 358 4.45 -3.09 21.53
CA LYS A 358 3.26 -2.68 20.77
C LYS A 358 2.94 -3.67 19.64
N ARG A 359 3.92 -4.38 19.12
CA ARG A 359 3.72 -5.45 18.14
C ARG A 359 2.86 -6.58 18.70
N ARG A 360 3.14 -7.06 19.93
CA ARG A 360 2.32 -8.09 20.57
C ARG A 360 0.89 -7.62 20.79
N LEU A 361 0.73 -6.35 21.20
CA LEU A 361 -0.60 -5.75 21.34
C LEU A 361 -1.35 -5.69 20.00
N PHE A 362 -0.66 -5.33 18.92
CA PHE A 362 -1.23 -5.36 17.57
C PHE A 362 -1.60 -6.78 17.12
N GLU A 363 -0.75 -7.77 17.39
CA GLU A 363 -1.03 -9.18 17.07
C GLU A 363 -2.28 -9.69 17.80
N VAL A 364 -2.41 -9.39 19.07
CA VAL A 364 -3.60 -9.75 19.88
C VAL A 364 -4.85 -8.99 19.39
N ALA A 365 -4.74 -7.68 19.13
CA ALA A 365 -5.86 -6.88 18.64
C ALA A 365 -6.36 -7.39 17.27
N LEU A 366 -5.45 -7.76 16.37
CA LEU A 366 -5.79 -8.37 15.10
C LEU A 366 -6.52 -9.70 15.29
N ASP A 367 -6.02 -10.55 16.20
CA ASP A 367 -6.67 -11.84 16.46
C ASP A 367 -8.05 -11.69 17.10
N VAL A 368 -8.27 -10.68 17.95
CA VAL A 368 -9.64 -10.34 18.42
C VAL A 368 -10.56 -10.06 17.24
N VAL A 369 -10.11 -9.23 16.29
CA VAL A 369 -10.91 -8.92 15.08
C VAL A 369 -11.16 -10.20 14.28
N LEU A 370 -10.14 -11.05 14.06
CA LEU A 370 -10.31 -12.31 13.32
C LEU A 370 -11.27 -13.29 14.02
N ILE A 371 -11.21 -13.38 15.35
CA ILE A 371 -12.13 -14.23 16.15
C ILE A 371 -13.58 -13.72 16.01
N VAL A 372 -13.78 -12.41 16.16
CA VAL A 372 -15.12 -11.81 16.01
C VAL A 372 -15.69 -12.08 14.62
N LEU A 373 -14.88 -11.90 13.59
CA LEU A 373 -15.31 -12.12 12.20
C LEU A 373 -15.58 -13.60 11.90
N ALA A 374 -14.68 -14.50 12.30
CA ALA A 374 -14.86 -15.92 12.07
C ALA A 374 -16.15 -16.41 12.73
N TYR A 375 -16.39 -15.99 13.97
CA TYR A 375 -17.61 -16.34 14.70
C TYR A 375 -18.86 -15.72 14.08
N TYR A 376 -18.80 -14.45 13.66
CA TYR A 376 -19.90 -13.77 12.98
C TYR A 376 -20.28 -14.48 11.67
N PHE A 377 -19.28 -14.78 10.81
CA PHE A 377 -19.56 -15.46 9.54
C PHE A 377 -20.05 -16.89 9.74
N ALA A 378 -19.50 -17.61 10.71
CA ALA A 378 -19.99 -18.95 11.04
C ALA A 378 -21.46 -18.90 11.48
N HIS A 379 -21.80 -17.93 12.32
CA HIS A 379 -23.18 -17.71 12.77
C HIS A 379 -24.11 -17.34 11.60
N ALA A 380 -23.70 -16.42 10.75
CA ALA A 380 -24.50 -15.97 9.60
C ALA A 380 -24.68 -17.09 8.55
N LEU A 381 -23.65 -17.94 8.32
CA LEU A 381 -23.72 -19.05 7.38
C LEU A 381 -24.65 -20.19 7.85
N VAL A 382 -24.75 -20.42 9.17
CA VAL A 382 -25.55 -21.54 9.71
C VAL A 382 -26.97 -21.13 10.03
N LEU A 383 -27.16 -19.94 10.61
CA LEU A 383 -28.46 -19.47 11.09
C LEU A 383 -29.13 -18.44 10.18
N GLY A 384 -28.46 -18.09 9.08
CA GLY A 384 -28.90 -17.06 8.15
C GLY A 384 -28.54 -15.63 8.60
N PRO A 385 -28.67 -14.64 7.69
CA PRO A 385 -28.47 -13.26 8.04
C PRO A 385 -29.47 -12.84 9.09
N ALA A 386 -29.03 -12.15 10.11
CA ALA A 386 -29.68 -11.81 11.38
C ALA A 386 -31.10 -11.16 11.28
N ALA A 387 -32.03 -11.85 10.63
CA ALA A 387 -33.44 -11.42 10.53
C ALA A 387 -34.22 -11.69 11.80
N ASP A 388 -33.83 -12.70 12.60
CA ASP A 388 -34.53 -13.04 13.83
C ASP A 388 -33.78 -12.49 15.06
N SER A 389 -34.48 -11.67 15.84
CA SER A 389 -33.95 -11.01 17.05
C SER A 389 -33.35 -11.99 18.07
N SER A 390 -33.80 -13.24 18.13
CA SER A 390 -33.32 -14.27 19.05
C SER A 390 -31.91 -14.74 18.76
N GLY A 391 -31.58 -15.00 17.49
CA GLY A 391 -30.24 -15.44 17.07
C GLY A 391 -29.18 -14.37 17.29
N TRP A 392 -29.53 -13.12 17.01
CA TRP A 392 -28.61 -11.99 17.22
C TRP A 392 -28.33 -11.72 18.69
N HIS A 393 -29.32 -11.84 19.56
CA HIS A 393 -29.13 -11.71 21.01
C HIS A 393 -28.22 -12.82 21.56
N LEU A 394 -28.34 -14.03 21.04
CA LEU A 394 -27.49 -15.14 21.44
C LEU A 394 -26.03 -14.93 20.98
N PHE A 395 -25.80 -14.47 19.73
CA PHE A 395 -24.50 -14.09 19.21
C PHE A 395 -23.83 -13.03 20.11
N LEU A 396 -24.53 -11.92 20.41
CA LEU A 396 -23.98 -10.84 21.22
C LEU A 396 -23.65 -11.28 22.66
N ARG A 397 -24.47 -12.15 23.26
CA ARG A 397 -24.21 -12.68 24.61
C ARG A 397 -23.04 -13.64 24.67
N SER A 398 -22.87 -14.49 23.64
CA SER A 398 -21.79 -15.48 23.60
C SER A 398 -20.45 -14.87 23.13
N LEU A 399 -20.46 -13.81 22.35
CA LEU A 399 -19.29 -13.20 21.74
C LEU A 399 -18.14 -12.88 22.73
N PRO A 400 -18.38 -12.22 23.89
CA PRO A 400 -17.30 -11.94 24.84
C PRO A 400 -16.63 -13.21 25.38
N VAL A 401 -17.42 -14.26 25.61
CA VAL A 401 -16.95 -15.57 26.08
C VAL A 401 -16.11 -16.25 25.00
N VAL A 402 -16.60 -16.27 23.75
CA VAL A 402 -15.89 -16.83 22.60
C VAL A 402 -14.55 -16.15 22.43
N VAL A 403 -14.51 -14.81 22.45
CA VAL A 403 -13.26 -14.04 22.32
C VAL A 403 -12.29 -14.36 23.47
N ALA A 404 -12.76 -14.32 24.70
CA ALA A 404 -11.90 -14.57 25.87
C ALA A 404 -11.31 -15.98 25.87
N VAL A 405 -12.15 -17.01 25.67
CA VAL A 405 -11.72 -18.42 25.69
C VAL A 405 -10.72 -18.71 24.57
N LYS A 406 -10.98 -18.23 23.34
CA LYS A 406 -10.11 -18.43 22.20
C LYS A 406 -8.77 -17.69 22.36
N LEU A 407 -8.77 -16.45 22.86
CA LEU A 407 -7.53 -15.75 23.15
C LEU A 407 -6.67 -16.48 24.18
N VAL A 408 -7.28 -16.98 25.26
CA VAL A 408 -6.56 -17.76 26.26
C VAL A 408 -5.97 -19.04 25.66
N ALA A 409 -6.73 -19.74 24.82
CA ALA A 409 -6.25 -20.93 24.13
C ALA A 409 -5.09 -20.64 23.17
N LEU A 410 -5.17 -19.55 22.37
CA LEU A 410 -4.10 -19.12 21.47
C LEU A 410 -2.84 -18.69 22.24
N LEU A 411 -3.00 -18.00 23.38
CA LEU A 411 -1.90 -17.67 24.29
C LEU A 411 -1.23 -18.93 24.86
N GLY A 412 -2.03 -19.88 25.34
CA GLY A 412 -1.56 -21.16 25.89
C GLY A 412 -0.83 -22.02 24.86
N ALA A 413 -1.32 -22.04 23.62
CA ALA A 413 -0.68 -22.72 22.50
C ALA A 413 0.63 -22.05 22.04
N GLY A 414 0.97 -20.88 22.59
CA GLY A 414 2.20 -20.17 22.25
C GLY A 414 2.20 -19.50 20.87
N VAL A 415 1.04 -19.21 20.29
CA VAL A 415 0.87 -18.59 18.97
C VAL A 415 1.62 -17.23 18.87
N TYR A 416 1.74 -16.50 19.98
CA TYR A 416 2.41 -15.20 20.05
C TYR A 416 3.92 -15.27 20.34
N ARG A 417 4.51 -16.46 20.43
CA ARG A 417 5.96 -16.64 20.67
C ARG A 417 6.77 -16.59 19.37
N GLY A 418 6.14 -16.85 18.22
CA GLY A 418 6.77 -16.87 16.91
C GLY A 418 7.03 -15.51 16.32
N LEU A 419 8.03 -15.42 15.41
CA LEU A 419 8.25 -14.26 14.56
C LEU A 419 7.57 -14.49 13.20
N TRP A 420 6.59 -13.69 12.82
CA TRP A 420 5.85 -13.84 11.54
C TRP A 420 6.78 -13.90 10.32
N ARG A 421 7.94 -13.24 10.42
CA ARG A 421 8.96 -13.26 9.36
C ARG A 421 9.46 -14.67 9.03
N TYR A 422 9.45 -15.56 10.02
CA TYR A 422 9.98 -16.93 9.93
C TYR A 422 8.90 -17.99 10.11
N ALA A 423 7.61 -17.63 9.92
CA ALA A 423 6.51 -18.56 10.04
C ALA A 423 6.78 -19.86 9.24
N SER A 424 6.66 -20.99 9.89
CA SER A 424 6.95 -22.33 9.38
C SER A 424 5.71 -23.22 9.37
N LEU A 425 5.79 -24.40 8.75
CA LEU A 425 4.73 -25.41 8.85
C LEU A 425 4.46 -25.83 10.30
N GLY A 426 5.50 -25.88 11.15
CA GLY A 426 5.34 -26.15 12.57
C GLY A 426 4.51 -25.10 13.31
N ASP A 427 4.59 -23.84 12.89
CA ASP A 427 3.74 -22.78 13.44
C ASP A 427 2.28 -22.95 12.99
N ALA A 428 2.04 -23.37 11.73
CA ALA A 428 0.68 -23.67 11.27
C ALA A 428 0.01 -24.80 12.09
N VAL A 429 0.78 -25.82 12.48
CA VAL A 429 0.29 -26.88 13.37
C VAL A 429 -0.04 -26.33 14.76
N ARG A 430 0.77 -25.41 15.30
CA ARG A 430 0.46 -24.73 16.59
C ARG A 430 -0.80 -23.89 16.49
N TYR A 431 -1.02 -23.19 15.36
CA TYR A 431 -2.25 -22.42 15.14
C TYR A 431 -3.47 -23.33 15.08
N ALA A 432 -3.39 -24.46 14.37
CA ALA A 432 -4.44 -25.47 14.33
C ALA A 432 -4.77 -25.99 15.74
N PHE A 433 -3.75 -26.36 16.52
CA PHE A 433 -3.91 -26.83 17.88
C PHE A 433 -4.59 -25.78 18.78
N GLY A 434 -4.12 -24.52 18.75
CA GLY A 434 -4.69 -23.43 19.55
C GLY A 434 -6.16 -23.15 19.18
N VAL A 435 -6.50 -23.17 17.89
CA VAL A 435 -7.86 -22.99 17.40
C VAL A 435 -8.76 -24.14 17.80
N LEU A 436 -8.32 -25.39 17.65
CA LEU A 436 -9.10 -26.58 18.02
C LEU A 436 -9.39 -26.63 19.52
N VAL A 437 -8.36 -26.42 20.35
CA VAL A 437 -8.52 -26.36 21.81
C VAL A 437 -9.44 -25.20 22.20
N GLY A 438 -9.26 -24.02 21.59
CA GLY A 438 -10.10 -22.86 21.84
C GLY A 438 -11.56 -23.09 21.45
N SER A 439 -11.81 -23.76 20.31
CA SER A 439 -13.17 -24.06 19.86
C SER A 439 -13.83 -25.13 20.72
N ALA A 440 -13.11 -26.18 21.10
CA ALA A 440 -13.63 -27.20 22.03
C ALA A 440 -13.97 -26.61 23.41
N ALA A 441 -13.07 -25.77 23.95
CA ALA A 441 -13.31 -25.07 25.21
C ALA A 441 -14.50 -24.08 25.09
N THR A 442 -14.64 -23.41 23.96
CA THR A 442 -15.77 -22.51 23.69
C THR A 442 -17.10 -23.26 23.69
N ILE A 443 -17.17 -24.44 23.03
CA ILE A 443 -18.37 -25.29 23.04
C ILE A 443 -18.73 -25.67 24.48
N ALA A 444 -17.76 -26.12 25.28
CA ALA A 444 -17.98 -26.51 26.67
C ALA A 444 -18.51 -25.33 27.52
N VAL A 445 -17.87 -24.15 27.42
CA VAL A 445 -18.26 -22.98 28.22
C VAL A 445 -19.63 -22.44 27.78
N VAL A 446 -19.91 -22.37 26.46
CA VAL A 446 -21.22 -21.91 25.97
C VAL A 446 -22.34 -22.88 26.39
N ALA A 447 -22.09 -24.19 26.32
CA ALA A 447 -23.05 -25.20 26.79
C ALA A 447 -23.33 -25.11 28.30
N LEU A 448 -22.34 -24.77 29.11
CA LEU A 448 -22.49 -24.56 30.56
C LEU A 448 -23.27 -23.28 30.88
N VAL A 449 -23.05 -22.20 30.13
CA VAL A 449 -23.63 -20.87 30.44
C VAL A 449 -25.02 -20.67 29.80
N ALA A 450 -25.20 -21.14 28.57
CA ALA A 450 -26.41 -20.91 27.78
C ALA A 450 -27.27 -22.16 27.58
N GLY A 451 -26.83 -23.32 28.06
CA GLY A 451 -27.47 -24.62 27.89
C GLY A 451 -27.06 -25.37 26.62
N PRO A 452 -27.19 -26.70 26.58
CA PRO A 452 -26.62 -27.56 25.53
C PRO A 452 -27.25 -27.41 24.14
N VAL A 453 -28.36 -26.72 24.00
CA VAL A 453 -29.12 -26.57 22.74
C VAL A 453 -29.04 -25.14 22.19
N ALA A 454 -28.27 -24.26 22.84
CA ALA A 454 -28.28 -22.84 22.51
C ALA A 454 -27.77 -22.52 21.09
N LEU A 455 -26.77 -23.27 20.59
CA LEU A 455 -26.18 -23.07 19.24
C LEU A 455 -25.87 -24.40 18.56
N PRO A 456 -26.12 -24.54 17.24
CA PRO A 456 -25.74 -25.74 16.51
C PRO A 456 -24.21 -25.95 16.52
N PRO A 457 -23.71 -27.18 16.72
CA PRO A 457 -22.27 -27.47 16.69
C PRO A 457 -21.57 -27.04 15.40
N SER A 458 -22.30 -27.02 14.29
CA SER A 458 -21.81 -26.56 12.98
C SER A 458 -21.27 -25.12 13.00
N VAL A 459 -21.84 -24.22 13.82
CA VAL A 459 -21.33 -22.85 13.99
C VAL A 459 -19.88 -22.87 14.48
N PHE A 460 -19.58 -23.70 15.49
CA PHE A 460 -18.23 -23.77 16.07
C PHE A 460 -17.22 -24.45 15.15
N VAL A 461 -17.66 -25.41 14.34
CA VAL A 461 -16.83 -26.08 13.33
C VAL A 461 -16.44 -25.11 12.24
N ILE A 462 -17.42 -24.41 11.67
CA ILE A 462 -17.18 -23.40 10.62
C ILE A 462 -16.32 -22.24 11.16
N ASP A 463 -16.61 -21.77 12.38
CA ASP A 463 -15.83 -20.76 13.07
C ASP A 463 -14.37 -21.18 13.29
N ALA A 464 -14.13 -22.44 13.69
CA ALA A 464 -12.77 -22.97 13.82
C ALA A 464 -12.02 -22.99 12.46
N MET A 465 -12.70 -23.42 11.39
CA MET A 465 -12.11 -23.45 10.05
C MET A 465 -11.78 -22.03 9.56
N LEU A 466 -12.72 -21.10 9.68
CA LEU A 466 -12.53 -19.70 9.26
C LEU A 466 -11.42 -19.03 10.06
N LEU A 467 -11.40 -19.23 11.38
CA LEU A 467 -10.37 -18.64 12.25
C LEU A 467 -8.98 -19.20 11.94
N TYR A 468 -8.85 -20.52 11.75
CA TYR A 468 -7.58 -21.15 11.38
C TYR A 468 -7.06 -20.61 10.05
N LEU A 469 -7.92 -20.53 9.03
CA LEU A 469 -7.55 -19.98 7.73
C LEU A 469 -7.14 -18.50 7.86
N ALA A 470 -7.89 -17.70 8.60
CA ALA A 470 -7.62 -16.28 8.77
C ALA A 470 -6.29 -16.03 9.53
N ILE A 471 -6.05 -16.73 10.64
CA ILE A 471 -4.79 -16.64 11.40
C ILE A 471 -3.62 -17.10 10.53
N THR A 472 -3.74 -18.23 9.85
CA THR A 472 -2.67 -18.75 9.01
C THR A 472 -2.40 -17.79 7.85
N ALA A 473 -3.42 -17.33 7.14
CA ALA A 473 -3.28 -16.37 6.05
C ALA A 473 -2.56 -15.10 6.48
N THR A 474 -2.96 -14.49 7.60
CA THR A 474 -2.35 -13.24 8.11
C THR A 474 -0.89 -13.43 8.51
N ARG A 475 -0.52 -14.55 9.13
CA ARG A 475 0.87 -14.86 9.52
C ARG A 475 1.76 -15.17 8.33
N PHE A 476 1.23 -15.90 7.34
CA PHE A 476 1.97 -16.24 6.12
C PHE A 476 1.99 -15.11 5.09
N ALA A 477 1.07 -14.14 5.17
CA ALA A 477 1.04 -12.98 4.27
C ALA A 477 2.38 -12.23 4.25
N PHE A 478 3.04 -12.04 5.40
CA PHE A 478 4.37 -11.43 5.46
C PHE A 478 5.44 -12.23 4.71
N ARG A 479 5.39 -13.55 4.78
CA ARG A 479 6.31 -14.42 4.05
C ARG A 479 6.02 -14.38 2.54
N LEU A 480 4.74 -14.37 2.18
CA LEU A 480 4.29 -14.27 0.78
C LEU A 480 4.67 -12.92 0.17
N LEU A 481 4.39 -11.81 0.87
CA LEU A 481 4.77 -10.46 0.43
C LEU A 481 6.29 -10.34 0.20
N ARG A 482 7.11 -10.93 1.07
CA ARG A 482 8.56 -10.95 0.89
C ARG A 482 9.01 -11.76 -0.34
N ARG A 483 8.25 -12.77 -0.76
CA ARG A 483 8.54 -13.55 -1.97
C ARG A 483 8.03 -12.89 -3.25
N LEU A 484 6.88 -12.22 -3.16
CA LEU A 484 6.25 -11.55 -4.30
C LEU A 484 6.87 -10.18 -4.58
N LEU A 485 7.25 -9.46 -3.52
CA LEU A 485 7.95 -8.19 -3.66
C LEU A 485 9.44 -8.50 -3.78
N PRO A 486 10.09 -8.09 -4.88
CA PRO A 486 11.54 -8.20 -4.98
C PRO A 486 12.14 -7.48 -3.77
N GLY A 487 13.02 -8.16 -3.04
CA GLY A 487 13.80 -7.50 -1.98
C GLY A 487 14.61 -6.35 -2.58
N PRO A 488 15.17 -5.45 -1.77
CA PRO A 488 16.07 -4.43 -2.28
C PRO A 488 17.19 -5.16 -3.04
N LEU A 489 17.03 -5.21 -4.36
CA LEU A 489 18.10 -5.65 -5.24
C LEU A 489 19.22 -4.65 -4.99
N GLN A 490 20.29 -5.09 -4.34
CA GLN A 490 21.53 -4.36 -4.33
C GLN A 490 21.93 -4.15 -5.80
N ARG A 491 21.47 -3.03 -6.38
CA ARG A 491 21.88 -2.64 -7.73
C ARG A 491 23.31 -2.13 -7.77
N THR A 492 23.90 -1.88 -6.61
CA THR A 492 25.26 -1.38 -6.41
C THR A 492 26.07 -2.42 -5.67
N GLY A 493 26.98 -3.08 -6.37
CA GLY A 493 27.87 -4.09 -5.81
C GLY A 493 28.52 -4.91 -6.91
N LYS A 494 29.60 -5.64 -6.57
CA LYS A 494 30.30 -6.52 -7.51
C LYS A 494 29.37 -7.67 -7.91
N ARG A 495 29.30 -7.93 -9.19
CA ARG A 495 28.53 -9.04 -9.76
C ARG A 495 29.26 -10.35 -9.49
N VAL A 496 28.62 -11.29 -8.83
CA VAL A 496 29.27 -12.53 -8.42
C VAL A 496 28.58 -13.78 -8.98
N VAL A 497 29.37 -14.73 -9.43
CA VAL A 497 28.93 -16.08 -9.75
C VAL A 497 29.31 -17.00 -8.59
N ILE A 498 28.40 -17.89 -8.19
CA ILE A 498 28.61 -18.84 -7.08
C ILE A 498 29.03 -20.19 -7.66
N TYR A 499 30.21 -20.69 -7.29
CA TYR A 499 30.67 -22.02 -7.65
C TYR A 499 30.21 -23.07 -6.65
N GLY A 500 29.39 -24.00 -7.15
CA GLY A 500 28.69 -25.03 -6.43
C GLY A 500 27.20 -24.72 -6.22
N ALA A 501 26.32 -25.41 -6.98
CA ALA A 501 24.86 -25.31 -6.88
C ALA A 501 24.31 -26.46 -5.99
N GLY A 502 24.79 -26.54 -4.77
CA GLY A 502 24.33 -27.44 -3.72
C GLY A 502 24.02 -26.66 -2.45
N ASP A 503 23.87 -27.36 -1.31
CA ASP A 503 23.51 -26.77 -0.01
C ASP A 503 24.45 -25.63 0.40
N GLY A 504 25.77 -25.76 0.14
CA GLY A 504 26.73 -24.69 0.41
C GLY A 504 26.51 -23.45 -0.44
N GLY A 505 26.17 -23.64 -1.72
CA GLY A 505 25.85 -22.53 -2.63
C GLY A 505 24.54 -21.85 -2.26
N GLU A 506 23.54 -22.63 -1.85
CA GLU A 506 22.28 -22.08 -1.34
C GLU A 506 22.49 -21.24 -0.08
N LEU A 507 23.32 -21.73 0.85
CA LEU A 507 23.63 -21.03 2.09
C LEU A 507 24.36 -19.70 1.78
N LEU A 508 25.35 -19.74 0.87
CA LEU A 508 26.07 -18.55 0.42
C LEU A 508 25.14 -17.54 -0.27
N LEU A 509 24.27 -18.02 -1.14
CA LEU A 509 23.25 -17.16 -1.77
C LEU A 509 22.38 -16.46 -0.73
N ARG A 510 21.89 -17.21 0.26
CA ARG A 510 21.07 -16.64 1.34
C ARG A 510 21.82 -15.58 2.14
N GLU A 511 23.09 -15.79 2.40
CA GLU A 511 23.93 -14.82 3.10
C GLU A 511 24.12 -13.54 2.27
N LEU A 512 24.46 -13.69 0.98
CA LEU A 512 24.60 -12.55 0.07
C LEU A 512 23.30 -11.73 -0.08
N LEU A 513 22.16 -12.41 -0.09
CA LEU A 513 20.84 -11.73 -0.20
C LEU A 513 20.39 -11.08 1.12
N ASN A 514 20.85 -11.59 2.27
CA ASN A 514 20.45 -11.09 3.59
C ASN A 514 21.39 -10.05 4.17
N ASN A 515 22.68 -10.05 3.74
CA ASN A 515 23.74 -9.20 4.28
C ASN A 515 24.19 -8.19 3.22
N GLY A 516 23.55 -7.01 3.24
CA GLY A 516 23.83 -5.91 2.33
C GLY A 516 25.25 -5.32 2.44
N ASP A 517 25.88 -5.48 3.58
CA ASP A 517 27.22 -4.94 3.84
C ASP A 517 28.30 -5.62 2.99
N LEU A 518 28.01 -6.81 2.47
CA LEU A 518 28.92 -7.53 1.58
C LEU A 518 29.06 -6.89 0.18
N GLN A 519 28.15 -6.01 -0.20
CA GLN A 519 28.13 -5.29 -1.50
C GLN A 519 28.37 -6.20 -2.72
N ARG A 520 27.76 -7.39 -2.74
CA ARG A 520 27.87 -8.39 -3.79
C ARG A 520 26.51 -8.81 -4.30
N VAL A 521 26.36 -8.85 -5.64
CA VAL A 521 25.13 -9.19 -6.34
C VAL A 521 25.26 -10.56 -6.99
N PRO A 522 24.64 -11.63 -6.47
CA PRO A 522 24.66 -12.94 -7.09
C PRO A 522 23.86 -12.93 -8.39
N ILE A 523 24.47 -13.37 -9.49
CA ILE A 523 23.88 -13.33 -10.84
C ILE A 523 23.66 -14.71 -11.46
N ALA A 524 24.46 -15.71 -11.09
CA ALA A 524 24.35 -17.08 -11.56
C ALA A 524 25.09 -18.05 -10.63
N PHE A 525 24.80 -19.32 -10.81
CA PHE A 525 25.60 -20.44 -10.27
C PHE A 525 26.41 -21.09 -11.39
N VAL A 526 27.51 -21.74 -11.02
CA VAL A 526 28.24 -22.69 -11.85
C VAL A 526 28.48 -23.96 -11.06
N ASP A 527 28.27 -25.13 -11.67
CA ASP A 527 28.45 -26.43 -11.03
C ASP A 527 29.09 -27.41 -12.02
N ASP A 528 30.00 -28.27 -11.55
CA ASP A 528 30.63 -29.29 -12.36
C ASP A 528 29.67 -30.46 -12.71
N ASP A 529 28.56 -30.62 -11.99
CA ASP A 529 27.54 -31.63 -12.28
C ASP A 529 26.68 -31.21 -13.49
N ALA A 530 26.93 -31.83 -14.63
CA ALA A 530 26.21 -31.59 -15.88
C ALA A 530 24.67 -31.74 -15.75
N ARG A 531 24.19 -32.54 -14.79
CA ARG A 531 22.73 -32.75 -14.55
C ARG A 531 22.05 -31.50 -14.00
N LYS A 532 22.79 -30.55 -13.45
CA LYS A 532 22.29 -29.29 -12.90
C LYS A 532 22.31 -28.15 -13.92
N THR A 533 23.14 -28.27 -14.96
CA THR A 533 23.29 -27.24 -15.99
C THR A 533 21.96 -26.92 -16.66
N GLY A 534 21.69 -25.63 -16.88
CA GLY A 534 20.46 -25.14 -17.50
C GLY A 534 19.25 -25.10 -16.57
N LYS A 535 19.37 -25.57 -15.30
CA LYS A 535 18.33 -25.44 -14.29
C LYS A 535 18.42 -24.09 -13.57
N LEU A 536 17.40 -23.78 -12.80
CA LEU A 536 17.34 -22.58 -11.95
C LEU A 536 17.39 -22.99 -10.48
N LEU A 537 18.24 -22.31 -9.70
CA LEU A 537 18.26 -22.41 -8.24
C LEU A 537 17.90 -21.03 -7.67
N HIS A 538 16.78 -20.94 -6.94
CA HIS A 538 16.23 -19.66 -6.43
C HIS A 538 16.11 -18.56 -7.48
N GLY A 539 15.80 -18.93 -8.74
CA GLY A 539 15.62 -17.99 -9.83
C GLY A 539 16.92 -17.58 -10.55
N LEU A 540 18.08 -18.04 -10.08
CA LEU A 540 19.37 -17.82 -10.76
C LEU A 540 19.72 -19.03 -11.64
N PRO A 541 20.25 -18.79 -12.86
CA PRO A 541 20.64 -19.86 -13.77
C PRO A 541 21.86 -20.60 -13.27
N ILE A 542 21.92 -21.91 -13.55
CA ILE A 542 23.09 -22.74 -13.29
C ILE A 542 23.82 -22.98 -14.61
N GLY A 543 25.01 -22.41 -14.76
CA GLY A 543 25.93 -22.66 -15.84
C GLY A 543 26.77 -23.92 -15.58
N GLY A 544 27.23 -24.58 -16.64
CA GLY A 544 28.12 -25.77 -16.58
C GLY A 544 28.43 -26.31 -17.96
N GLY A 545 29.24 -27.36 -18.03
CA GLY A 545 29.61 -28.02 -19.30
C GLY A 545 30.59 -27.27 -20.19
N VAL A 546 31.03 -26.06 -19.81
CA VAL A 546 32.02 -25.22 -20.47
C VAL A 546 33.02 -24.73 -19.39
N SER A 547 34.15 -24.15 -19.79
CA SER A 547 35.07 -23.51 -18.84
C SER A 547 34.32 -22.54 -17.91
N ILE A 548 34.58 -22.62 -16.60
CA ILE A 548 33.99 -21.76 -15.57
C ILE A 548 34.26 -20.28 -15.88
N ALA A 549 35.45 -19.97 -16.36
CA ALA A 549 35.83 -18.62 -16.77
C ALA A 549 34.97 -18.10 -17.93
N SER A 550 34.59 -18.97 -18.87
CA SER A 550 33.66 -18.61 -19.97
C SER A 550 32.28 -18.31 -19.48
N CYS A 551 31.77 -19.08 -18.51
CA CYS A 551 30.48 -18.82 -17.85
C CYS A 551 30.50 -17.49 -17.10
N CYS A 552 31.56 -17.20 -16.32
CA CYS A 552 31.72 -15.94 -15.61
C CYS A 552 31.69 -14.73 -16.55
N ARG A 553 32.43 -14.81 -17.67
CA ARG A 553 32.42 -13.77 -18.71
C ARG A 553 31.06 -13.62 -19.37
N GLY A 554 30.39 -14.74 -19.70
CA GLY A 554 29.06 -14.74 -20.33
C GLY A 554 28.00 -14.06 -19.47
N TYR A 555 28.08 -14.21 -18.16
CA TYR A 555 27.21 -13.52 -17.20
C TYR A 555 27.72 -12.13 -16.81
N GLY A 556 28.93 -11.72 -17.21
CA GLY A 556 29.52 -10.43 -16.84
C GLY A 556 29.81 -10.35 -15.33
N ALA A 557 30.44 -11.38 -14.76
CA ALA A 557 30.78 -11.44 -13.34
C ALA A 557 32.13 -10.78 -13.06
N ASP A 558 32.18 -10.03 -11.96
CA ASP A 558 33.43 -9.42 -11.44
C ASP A 558 34.21 -10.40 -10.55
N GLU A 559 33.51 -11.26 -9.82
CA GLU A 559 34.08 -12.19 -8.86
C GLU A 559 33.41 -13.58 -8.96
N LEU A 560 34.18 -14.65 -8.74
CA LEU A 560 33.71 -16.02 -8.51
C LEU A 560 33.80 -16.33 -7.02
N LEU A 561 32.70 -16.74 -6.41
CA LEU A 561 32.65 -17.13 -5.00
C LEU A 561 32.54 -18.65 -4.85
N VAL A 562 33.54 -19.29 -4.27
CA VAL A 562 33.54 -20.72 -3.99
C VAL A 562 32.76 -20.98 -2.70
N SER A 563 31.69 -21.78 -2.78
CA SER A 563 30.72 -22.01 -1.71
C SER A 563 31.04 -23.23 -0.83
N THR A 564 31.98 -24.07 -1.20
CA THR A 564 32.24 -25.34 -0.52
C THR A 564 33.72 -25.62 -0.34
N ALA A 565 34.05 -26.27 0.80
CA ALA A 565 35.38 -26.79 1.05
C ALA A 565 35.64 -28.16 0.37
N LYS A 566 34.60 -28.77 -0.22
CA LYS A 566 34.67 -30.13 -0.80
C LYS A 566 35.28 -30.17 -2.21
N VAL A 567 35.60 -29.02 -2.82
CA VAL A 567 36.27 -28.97 -4.13
C VAL A 567 37.71 -29.48 -3.96
N PRO A 568 38.15 -30.49 -4.74
CA PRO A 568 39.52 -30.95 -4.71
C PRO A 568 40.51 -29.82 -4.99
N ALA A 569 41.66 -29.83 -4.29
CA ALA A 569 42.65 -28.77 -4.44
C ALA A 569 43.21 -28.67 -5.88
N THR A 570 43.27 -29.77 -6.61
CA THR A 570 43.65 -29.83 -8.03
C THR A 570 42.63 -29.05 -8.88
N ARG A 571 41.34 -29.33 -8.72
CA ARG A 571 40.26 -28.67 -9.45
C ARG A 571 40.17 -27.17 -9.13
N LEU A 572 40.37 -26.83 -7.86
CA LEU A 572 40.33 -25.43 -7.43
C LEU A 572 41.48 -24.63 -8.05
N ARG A 573 42.70 -25.22 -8.22
CA ARG A 573 43.81 -24.58 -8.90
C ARG A 573 43.50 -24.32 -10.37
N GLU A 574 42.94 -25.31 -11.10
CA GLU A 574 42.51 -25.15 -12.48
C GLU A 574 41.51 -23.98 -12.63
N VAL A 575 40.52 -23.92 -11.74
CA VAL A 575 39.49 -22.86 -11.74
C VAL A 575 40.13 -21.48 -11.47
N ILE A 576 41.07 -21.39 -10.53
CA ILE A 576 41.77 -20.16 -10.22
C ILE A 576 42.58 -19.70 -11.46
N ASP A 577 43.38 -20.60 -12.07
CA ASP A 577 44.20 -20.29 -13.24
C ASP A 577 43.34 -19.88 -14.46
N GLU A 578 42.17 -20.50 -14.65
CA GLU A 578 41.21 -20.12 -15.69
C GLU A 578 40.59 -18.74 -15.44
N CYS A 579 40.17 -18.45 -14.21
CA CYS A 579 39.55 -17.19 -13.85
C CYS A 579 40.54 -16.03 -13.84
N GLU A 580 41.77 -16.23 -13.36
CA GLU A 580 42.83 -15.23 -13.41
C GLU A 580 43.15 -14.81 -14.84
N ARG A 581 43.29 -15.77 -15.78
CA ARG A 581 43.44 -15.49 -17.21
C ARG A 581 42.23 -14.74 -17.82
N ALA A 582 41.07 -14.86 -17.22
CA ALA A 582 39.86 -14.18 -17.63
C ALA A 582 39.60 -12.85 -16.91
N GLY A 583 40.47 -12.45 -15.97
CA GLY A 583 40.32 -11.23 -15.17
C GLY A 583 39.23 -11.29 -14.11
N VAL A 584 38.80 -12.49 -13.70
CA VAL A 584 37.75 -12.71 -12.68
C VAL A 584 38.42 -13.11 -11.36
N ALA A 585 38.21 -12.33 -10.32
CA ALA A 585 38.77 -12.62 -8.99
C ALA A 585 38.05 -13.81 -8.32
N VAL A 586 38.83 -14.82 -7.90
CA VAL A 586 38.27 -15.99 -7.18
C VAL A 586 38.39 -15.76 -5.69
N LYS A 587 37.27 -15.88 -4.97
CA LYS A 587 37.19 -15.76 -3.51
C LYS A 587 36.48 -16.96 -2.91
N ARG A 588 36.81 -17.30 -1.67
CA ARG A 588 36.14 -18.34 -0.92
C ARG A 588 35.42 -17.74 0.29
N MET A 589 34.17 -18.12 0.50
CA MET A 589 33.48 -17.84 1.75
C MET A 589 33.53 -19.08 2.63
N ASN A 590 34.16 -18.96 3.79
CA ASN A 590 34.18 -20.00 4.81
C ASN A 590 33.22 -19.64 5.93
N ILE A 591 32.40 -20.61 6.35
CA ILE A 591 31.65 -20.54 7.60
C ILE A 591 32.44 -21.35 8.60
N ASP A 592 33.04 -20.68 9.57
CA ASP A 592 33.91 -21.28 10.57
C ASP A 592 33.31 -21.05 11.96
N ILE A 593 33.29 -22.13 12.76
CA ILE A 593 32.84 -22.08 14.16
C ILE A 593 34.11 -22.08 15.01
N ARG A 594 34.41 -20.91 15.61
CA ARG A 594 35.57 -20.76 16.51
C ARG A 594 35.12 -20.54 17.94
N THR A 595 35.86 -21.08 18.88
CA THR A 595 35.72 -20.73 20.29
C THR A 595 36.29 -19.33 20.49
N LEU A 596 35.46 -18.36 20.92
CA LEU A 596 35.92 -17.02 21.23
C LEU A 596 36.51 -16.95 22.63
N THR A 597 37.75 -16.47 22.77
CA THR A 597 38.36 -16.12 24.05
C THR A 597 38.22 -14.63 24.32
N CYS A 598 38.18 -14.22 25.58
CA CYS A 598 38.07 -12.79 25.91
C CYS A 598 39.24 -11.93 25.38
N GLU A 599 40.41 -12.52 25.13
CA GLU A 599 41.59 -11.86 24.54
C GLU A 599 41.40 -11.53 23.07
N GLU A 600 40.68 -12.36 22.31
CA GLU A 600 40.41 -12.10 20.89
C GLU A 600 39.41 -10.96 20.67
N LEU A 601 38.55 -10.66 21.63
CA LEU A 601 37.61 -9.53 21.57
C LEU A 601 38.30 -8.16 21.70
N THR A 602 39.50 -8.12 22.28
CA THR A 602 40.31 -6.90 22.45
C THR A 602 41.15 -6.57 21.22
N ILE A 603 41.44 -7.56 20.35
CA ILE A 603 42.29 -7.40 19.16
C ILE A 603 41.47 -7.07 17.90
N GLY A 604 40.14 -7.25 17.93
CA GLY A 604 39.25 -7.18 16.77
C GLY A 604 38.62 -5.82 16.46
N VAL A 605 38.98 -4.73 17.14
CA VAL A 605 38.51 -3.39 16.79
C VAL A 605 39.56 -2.71 15.91
N PRO A 606 39.37 -2.71 14.56
CA PRO A 606 40.31 -1.97 13.71
C PRO A 606 40.24 -0.49 14.09
N THR A 607 41.40 0.07 14.47
CA THR A 607 41.56 1.48 14.73
C THR A 607 41.23 2.29 13.45
N PRO A 608 40.75 3.53 13.58
CA PRO A 608 40.37 4.37 12.42
C PRO A 608 41.45 4.57 11.37
N ALA A 609 42.73 4.33 11.72
CA ALA A 609 43.89 4.43 10.83
C ALA A 609 44.07 3.25 9.88
N GLN A 610 43.36 2.15 10.01
CA GLN A 610 43.43 0.97 9.11
C GLN A 610 42.29 0.91 8.11
N ARG A 611 41.47 1.96 8.03
CA ARG A 611 40.36 2.11 7.05
C ARG A 611 40.65 3.11 5.94
N ALA A 612 41.90 3.61 5.82
CA ALA A 612 42.33 4.47 4.74
C ALA A 612 42.84 3.67 3.53
#